data_222ec168123c07390fcfae2769cee01f
#
_entry.id   222ec168123c07390fcfae2769cee01f
#
_cell.length_a   1.000
_cell.length_b   1.000
_cell.length_c   1.000
_cell.angle_alpha   90.00
_cell.angle_beta   90.00
_cell.angle_gamma   90.00
#
_symmetry.space_group_name_H-M   'P 1'
#
loop_
_entity.id
_entity.type
_entity.pdbx_description
1 polymer ?
#
loop_
_entity_poly.entity_id
_entity_poly.type
_entity_poly.pdbx_seq_one_letter_code
_entity_poly.pdbx_strand_id
1 'polypeptide(L)'
;TTALEAGLKLIERYSVDYIAGPPDMTEAESAKLLEWTLAQRALYRTPKLVRPFDTTGADNIGVIELDETGMMQGDQAVTASSYCARIAGVLAGIPMGMSSTYAPLPELTAVTARTTSAINDAIDGGKLILVHDGVQAKIARGVNSMQTIPKGGKEDWRKIKIVEAMDLITYYLRTTIEGEYIGKYPNTYDNKQILVAAILSYFQYLEREGVLNPGESFAEVDYDAQYNWLRANGVDVSGLTRQQILEYQTGTWVFIRCGGRIVDAMEDFEVRFNNL
;
A
#
# COMPACT_ATOMS: atom_id res chain seq x y z
N THR A 1 2.35 22.06 16.70
CA THR A 1 3.40 21.03 16.42
C THR A 1 3.64 20.11 17.58
N THR A 2 3.80 20.59 18.83
CA THR A 2 4.03 19.74 20.02
C THR A 2 2.86 18.79 20.33
N ALA A 3 1.62 19.21 20.15
CA ALA A 3 0.44 18.36 20.34
C ALA A 3 0.38 17.24 19.30
N LEU A 4 0.65 17.54 18.04
CA LEU A 4 0.72 16.55 16.96
C LEU A 4 1.82 15.50 17.22
N GLU A 5 3.01 15.94 17.60
CA GLU A 5 4.14 15.04 17.93
C GLU A 5 3.82 14.11 19.10
N ALA A 6 3.16 14.63 20.13
CA ALA A 6 2.70 13.83 21.25
C ALA A 6 1.66 12.79 20.81
N GLY A 7 0.72 13.20 19.95
CA GLY A 7 -0.28 12.30 19.36
C GLY A 7 0.37 11.19 18.52
N LEU A 8 1.32 11.53 17.65
CA LEU A 8 2.04 10.57 16.82
C LEU A 8 2.78 9.51 17.65
N LYS A 9 3.44 9.93 18.76
CA LYS A 9 4.09 8.98 19.68
C LYS A 9 3.09 8.03 20.36
N LEU A 10 1.87 8.47 20.61
CA LEU A 10 0.83 7.59 21.17
C LEU A 10 0.36 6.55 20.17
N ILE A 11 0.14 6.94 18.91
CA ILE A 11 -0.36 6.03 17.88
C ILE A 11 0.70 5.06 17.37
N GLU A 12 2.00 5.32 17.59
CA GLU A 12 3.08 4.36 17.25
C GLU A 12 2.92 2.99 17.93
N ARG A 13 2.15 2.91 19.01
CA ARG A 13 1.88 1.66 19.73
C ARG A 13 0.79 0.82 19.06
N TYR A 14 0.07 1.39 18.11
CA TYR A 14 -1.06 0.75 17.45
C TYR A 14 -0.74 0.53 15.97
N SER A 15 -1.35 -0.49 15.41
CA SER A 15 -1.40 -0.64 13.96
C SER A 15 -2.49 0.28 13.43
N VAL A 16 -2.13 1.17 12.52
CA VAL A 16 -3.07 2.08 11.85
C VAL A 16 -2.92 1.92 10.34
N ASP A 17 -4.03 1.83 9.62
CA ASP A 17 -4.03 1.69 8.18
C ASP A 17 -4.01 3.04 7.48
N TYR A 18 -4.78 4.00 8.01
CA TYR A 18 -4.88 5.34 7.47
C TYR A 18 -4.70 6.41 8.54
N ILE A 19 -4.04 7.49 8.14
CA ILE A 19 -3.90 8.70 8.97
C ILE A 19 -4.26 9.92 8.13
N ALA A 20 -4.95 10.87 8.75
CA ALA A 20 -5.19 12.19 8.21
C ALA A 20 -4.91 13.24 9.29
N GLY A 21 -4.56 14.44 8.88
CA GLY A 21 -4.31 15.54 9.81
C GLY A 21 -5.60 16.20 10.30
N PRO A 22 -5.48 17.21 11.20
CA PRO A 22 -6.61 18.00 11.66
C PRO A 22 -7.25 18.80 10.49
N PRO A 23 -8.52 19.23 10.62
CA PRO A 23 -9.23 19.93 9.56
C PRO A 23 -8.61 21.26 9.11
N ASP A 24 -7.85 21.89 9.98
CA ASP A 24 -7.13 23.16 9.79
C ASP A 24 -5.61 22.95 9.69
N MET A 25 -5.19 21.79 9.22
CA MET A 25 -3.78 21.39 9.14
C MET A 25 -2.94 22.41 8.38
N THR A 26 -1.86 22.84 9.01
CA THR A 26 -0.83 23.70 8.42
C THR A 26 0.13 22.89 7.55
N GLU A 27 0.86 23.55 6.64
CA GLU A 27 1.91 22.94 5.84
C GLU A 27 2.99 22.25 6.69
N ALA A 28 3.38 22.87 7.82
CA ALA A 28 4.36 22.31 8.75
C ALA A 28 3.85 21.02 9.42
N GLU A 29 2.58 20.93 9.73
CA GLU A 29 1.95 19.71 10.28
C GLU A 29 1.82 18.63 9.20
N SER A 30 1.47 19.00 7.98
CA SER A 30 1.43 18.11 6.83
C SER A 30 2.81 17.49 6.56
N ALA A 31 3.87 18.31 6.59
CA ALA A 31 5.24 17.83 6.43
C ALA A 31 5.66 16.85 7.54
N LYS A 32 5.28 17.10 8.80
CA LYS A 32 5.55 16.19 9.92
C LYS A 32 4.80 14.86 9.82
N LEU A 33 3.54 14.89 9.39
CA LEU A 33 2.77 13.67 9.13
C LEU A 33 3.41 12.84 8.01
N LEU A 34 3.88 13.51 6.96
CA LEU A 34 4.61 12.87 5.87
C LEU A 34 5.88 12.19 6.39
N GLU A 35 6.74 12.93 7.10
CA GLU A 35 7.98 12.42 7.69
C GLU A 35 7.72 11.19 8.57
N TRP A 36 6.74 11.30 9.48
CA TRP A 36 6.35 10.19 10.36
C TRP A 36 5.86 8.97 9.57
N THR A 37 5.00 9.17 8.58
CA THR A 37 4.47 8.09 7.74
C THR A 37 5.59 7.35 7.02
N LEU A 38 6.52 8.08 6.40
CA LEU A 38 7.66 7.50 5.70
C LEU A 38 8.58 6.73 6.67
N ALA A 39 8.83 7.28 7.87
CA ALA A 39 9.61 6.60 8.90
C ALA A 39 8.96 5.28 9.37
N GLN A 40 7.62 5.28 9.57
CA GLN A 40 6.92 4.05 9.92
C GLN A 40 6.96 3.00 8.79
N ARG A 41 6.78 3.43 7.55
CA ARG A 41 6.86 2.52 6.38
C ARG A 41 8.26 1.95 6.19
N ALA A 42 9.33 2.69 6.50
CA ALA A 42 10.71 2.19 6.50
C ALA A 42 10.94 1.06 7.54
N LEU A 43 10.09 0.98 8.57
CA LEU A 43 10.06 -0.10 9.57
C LEU A 43 9.08 -1.23 9.21
N TYR A 44 8.64 -1.32 7.96
CA TYR A 44 7.63 -2.28 7.49
C TYR A 44 6.28 -2.18 8.22
N ARG A 45 6.01 -1.06 8.87
CA ARG A 45 4.67 -0.66 9.26
C ARG A 45 4.02 0.01 8.06
N THR A 46 2.73 -0.15 7.87
CA THR A 46 2.07 0.19 6.59
C THR A 46 1.01 1.29 6.70
N PRO A 47 1.20 2.35 7.54
CA PRO A 47 0.25 3.47 7.54
C PRO A 47 0.26 4.18 6.18
N LYS A 48 -0.91 4.64 5.76
CA LYS A 48 -1.10 5.50 4.60
C LYS A 48 -1.58 6.88 5.04
N LEU A 49 -0.97 7.93 4.51
CA LEU A 49 -1.32 9.31 4.79
C LEU A 49 -2.26 9.83 3.71
N VAL A 50 -3.40 10.38 4.13
CA VAL A 50 -4.25 11.21 3.27
C VAL A 50 -4.06 12.67 3.67
N ARG A 51 -3.58 13.50 2.73
CA ARG A 51 -3.33 14.93 2.95
C ARG A 51 -3.81 15.77 1.78
N PRO A 52 -4.01 17.08 1.94
CA PRO A 52 -4.16 17.98 0.81
C PRO A 52 -2.91 17.94 -0.09
N PHE A 53 -3.11 18.02 -1.39
CA PHE A 53 -2.00 18.18 -2.32
C PHE A 53 -1.28 19.52 -2.05
N ASP A 54 0.04 19.49 -2.01
CA ASP A 54 0.89 20.66 -2.05
C ASP A 54 1.65 20.72 -3.39
N THR A 55 2.33 21.83 -3.64
CA THR A 55 3.02 22.07 -4.91
C THR A 55 4.20 21.14 -5.19
N THR A 56 4.69 20.44 -4.17
CA THR A 56 5.88 19.60 -4.27
C THR A 56 5.57 18.11 -4.49
N GLY A 57 4.37 17.66 -4.05
CA GLY A 57 4.01 16.25 -4.05
C GLY A 57 4.88 15.40 -3.12
N ALA A 58 4.40 14.22 -2.74
CA ALA A 58 5.14 13.33 -1.85
C ALA A 58 5.92 12.24 -2.58
N ASP A 59 5.57 11.94 -3.82
CA ASP A 59 6.16 10.85 -4.65
C ASP A 59 6.32 9.52 -3.88
N ASN A 60 5.24 9.05 -3.25
CA ASN A 60 5.29 7.84 -2.41
C ASN A 60 4.01 7.01 -2.47
N ILE A 61 4.15 5.69 -2.49
CA ILE A 61 3.02 4.74 -2.54
C ILE A 61 2.10 4.80 -1.33
N GLY A 62 2.61 5.21 -0.17
CA GLY A 62 1.86 5.32 1.09
C GLY A 62 1.24 6.69 1.33
N VAL A 63 1.24 7.58 0.34
CA VAL A 63 0.69 8.93 0.47
C VAL A 63 -0.36 9.19 -0.61
N ILE A 64 -1.52 9.63 -0.19
CA ILE A 64 -2.65 10.00 -1.05
C ILE A 64 -2.86 11.51 -0.91
N GLU A 65 -2.79 12.22 -2.01
CA GLU A 65 -2.85 13.69 -2.06
C GLU A 65 -4.14 14.15 -2.70
N LEU A 66 -5.05 14.71 -1.89
CA LEU A 66 -6.34 15.24 -2.33
C LEU A 66 -6.15 16.64 -2.95
N ASP A 67 -6.30 16.74 -4.27
CA ASP A 67 -6.21 18.01 -5.02
C ASP A 67 -7.60 18.56 -5.35
N GLU A 68 -8.24 19.17 -4.32
CA GLU A 68 -9.58 19.73 -4.43
C GLU A 68 -9.68 21.10 -3.74
N THR A 69 -10.34 22.06 -4.42
CA THR A 69 -10.56 23.43 -3.90
C THR A 69 -12.03 23.86 -3.93
N GLY A 70 -12.87 23.21 -4.74
CA GLY A 70 -14.26 23.59 -5.00
C GLY A 70 -15.30 22.65 -4.42
N MET A 71 -14.99 21.97 -3.31
CA MET A 71 -15.95 21.08 -2.66
C MET A 71 -17.01 21.84 -1.90
N MET A 72 -18.28 21.43 -2.09
CA MET A 72 -19.44 21.94 -1.37
C MET A 72 -20.24 20.80 -0.76
N GLN A 73 -20.70 21.00 0.47
CA GLN A 73 -21.68 20.12 1.15
C GLN A 73 -22.93 20.94 1.44
N GLY A 74 -23.96 20.82 0.61
CA GLY A 74 -25.05 21.78 0.56
C GLY A 74 -24.49 23.17 0.20
N ASP A 75 -24.74 24.16 1.05
CA ASP A 75 -24.24 25.54 0.91
C ASP A 75 -22.91 25.80 1.64
N GLN A 76 -22.32 24.78 2.26
CA GLN A 76 -21.09 24.92 3.02
C GLN A 76 -19.87 24.54 2.15
N ALA A 77 -18.89 25.44 2.08
CA ALA A 77 -17.61 25.13 1.45
C ALA A 77 -16.78 24.19 2.34
N VAL A 78 -16.18 23.18 1.74
CA VAL A 78 -15.35 22.17 2.41
C VAL A 78 -13.94 22.30 1.90
N THR A 79 -12.96 22.37 2.81
CA THR A 79 -11.55 22.43 2.43
C THR A 79 -10.97 21.01 2.23
N ALA A 80 -9.94 20.87 1.39
CA ALA A 80 -9.27 19.59 1.21
C ALA A 80 -8.75 19.03 2.55
N SER A 81 -8.17 19.89 3.40
CA SER A 81 -7.68 19.49 4.72
C SER A 81 -8.78 18.87 5.60
N SER A 82 -9.96 19.53 5.67
CA SER A 82 -11.08 19.00 6.46
C SER A 82 -11.68 17.73 5.88
N TYR A 83 -11.53 17.49 4.57
CA TYR A 83 -12.11 16.34 3.89
C TYR A 83 -11.16 15.11 3.81
N CYS A 84 -9.88 15.29 4.08
CA CYS A 84 -8.91 14.18 4.07
C CYS A 84 -9.28 13.03 5.00
N ALA A 85 -9.82 13.32 6.20
CA ALA A 85 -10.29 12.29 7.13
C ALA A 85 -11.47 11.49 6.55
N ARG A 86 -12.37 12.15 5.80
CA ARG A 86 -13.48 11.48 5.11
C ARG A 86 -12.98 10.56 3.99
N ILE A 87 -12.02 11.02 3.19
CA ILE A 87 -11.36 10.19 2.16
C ILE A 87 -10.66 9.00 2.82
N ALA A 88 -9.89 9.20 3.88
CA ALA A 88 -9.26 8.11 4.62
C ALA A 88 -10.27 7.06 5.08
N GLY A 89 -11.43 7.49 5.61
CA GLY A 89 -12.52 6.59 6.01
C GLY A 89 -13.15 5.83 4.84
N VAL A 90 -13.30 6.46 3.67
CA VAL A 90 -13.78 5.78 2.45
C VAL A 90 -12.81 4.70 2.03
N LEU A 91 -11.52 5.05 1.90
CA LEU A 91 -10.47 4.13 1.47
C LEU A 91 -10.34 2.93 2.41
N ALA A 92 -10.37 3.17 3.73
CA ALA A 92 -10.33 2.11 4.74
C ALA A 92 -11.56 1.17 4.70
N GLY A 93 -12.70 1.66 4.20
CA GLY A 93 -13.94 0.88 4.11
C GLY A 93 -14.12 0.09 2.81
N ILE A 94 -13.22 0.22 1.84
CA ILE A 94 -13.33 -0.49 0.55
C ILE A 94 -12.84 -1.92 0.70
N PRO A 95 -13.64 -2.93 0.29
CA PRO A 95 -13.22 -4.33 0.28
C PRO A 95 -11.98 -4.55 -0.60
N MET A 96 -11.09 -5.46 -0.20
CA MET A 96 -9.82 -5.75 -0.91
C MET A 96 -9.98 -6.14 -2.39
N GLY A 97 -11.11 -6.72 -2.77
CA GLY A 97 -11.42 -7.04 -4.17
C GLY A 97 -11.82 -5.83 -5.03
N MET A 98 -12.09 -4.67 -4.41
CA MET A 98 -12.62 -3.48 -5.09
C MET A 98 -11.56 -2.38 -5.18
N SER A 99 -11.76 -1.44 -6.12
CA SER A 99 -10.99 -0.20 -6.22
C SER A 99 -11.78 0.97 -5.64
N SER A 100 -11.04 2.01 -5.20
CA SER A 100 -11.62 3.30 -4.84
C SER A 100 -12.01 4.16 -6.04
N THR A 101 -11.70 3.75 -7.25
CA THR A 101 -12.14 4.41 -8.48
C THR A 101 -13.67 4.45 -8.52
N TYR A 102 -14.22 5.64 -8.72
CA TYR A 102 -15.66 5.93 -8.70
C TYR A 102 -16.38 5.64 -7.36
N ALA A 103 -15.65 5.51 -6.25
CA ALA A 103 -16.27 5.44 -4.93
C ALA A 103 -17.15 6.69 -4.69
N PRO A 104 -18.44 6.53 -4.33
CA PRO A 104 -19.38 7.62 -4.23
C PRO A 104 -19.17 8.45 -2.96
N LEU A 105 -19.41 9.76 -3.10
CA LEU A 105 -19.34 10.76 -2.05
C LEU A 105 -20.65 11.56 -2.07
N PRO A 106 -21.77 10.94 -1.68
CA PRO A 106 -23.11 11.49 -1.88
C PRO A 106 -23.39 12.75 -1.06
N GLU A 107 -22.58 13.03 -0.06
CA GLU A 107 -22.67 14.23 0.76
C GLU A 107 -22.17 15.49 0.05
N LEU A 108 -21.37 15.37 -1.01
CA LEU A 108 -20.88 16.52 -1.78
C LEU A 108 -21.86 16.89 -2.88
N THR A 109 -22.28 18.16 -2.88
CA THR A 109 -23.15 18.75 -3.91
C THR A 109 -22.39 19.37 -5.07
N ALA A 110 -21.11 19.72 -4.87
CA ALA A 110 -20.22 20.20 -5.93
C ALA A 110 -18.76 19.83 -5.62
N VAL A 111 -17.97 19.76 -6.68
CA VAL A 111 -16.50 19.55 -6.65
C VAL A 111 -15.85 20.47 -7.67
N THR A 112 -14.53 20.58 -7.67
CA THR A 112 -13.80 21.40 -8.64
C THR A 112 -14.14 20.98 -10.08
N ALA A 113 -14.67 21.91 -10.89
CA ALA A 113 -14.92 21.65 -12.29
C ALA A 113 -13.59 21.56 -13.07
N ARG A 114 -13.38 20.46 -13.77
CA ARG A 114 -12.17 20.20 -14.57
C ARG A 114 -12.55 19.74 -15.97
N THR A 115 -11.72 20.08 -16.96
CA THR A 115 -11.78 19.49 -18.30
C THR A 115 -11.26 18.04 -18.26
N THR A 116 -11.61 17.23 -19.24
CA THR A 116 -11.11 15.85 -19.35
C THR A 116 -9.57 15.78 -19.37
N SER A 117 -8.92 16.71 -20.08
CA SER A 117 -7.45 16.81 -20.08
C SER A 117 -6.91 17.07 -18.67
N ALA A 118 -7.47 18.07 -17.96
CA ALA A 118 -7.04 18.41 -16.61
C ALA A 118 -7.28 17.27 -15.60
N ILE A 119 -8.32 16.45 -15.81
CA ILE A 119 -8.57 15.23 -15.02
C ILE A 119 -7.44 14.22 -15.27
N ASN A 120 -7.11 13.93 -16.52
CA ASN A 120 -6.06 12.98 -16.88
C ASN A 120 -4.69 13.47 -16.37
N ASP A 121 -4.35 14.74 -16.58
CA ASP A 121 -3.08 15.32 -16.11
C ASP A 121 -2.94 15.26 -14.58
N ALA A 122 -4.04 15.45 -13.84
CA ALA A 122 -4.03 15.33 -12.38
C ALA A 122 -3.83 13.88 -11.93
N ILE A 123 -4.53 12.92 -12.55
CA ILE A 123 -4.40 11.48 -12.25
C ILE A 123 -3.00 11.00 -12.59
N ASP A 124 -2.47 11.37 -13.75
CA ASP A 124 -1.11 11.04 -14.18
C ASP A 124 -0.08 11.70 -13.26
N GLY A 125 -0.40 12.87 -12.71
CA GLY A 125 0.35 13.56 -11.67
C GLY A 125 0.23 12.96 -10.26
N GLY A 126 -0.43 11.80 -10.08
CA GLY A 126 -0.58 11.11 -8.77
C GLY A 126 -1.49 11.84 -7.80
N LYS A 127 -2.41 12.66 -8.29
CA LYS A 127 -3.34 13.40 -7.48
C LYS A 127 -4.69 12.69 -7.39
N LEU A 128 -5.16 12.49 -6.16
CA LEU A 128 -6.53 12.05 -5.96
C LEU A 128 -7.45 13.26 -6.16
N ILE A 129 -8.31 13.20 -7.16
CA ILE A 129 -9.28 14.22 -7.48
C ILE A 129 -10.69 13.66 -7.47
N LEU A 130 -11.67 14.56 -7.31
CA LEU A 130 -13.08 14.23 -7.33
C LEU A 130 -13.71 14.71 -8.64
N VAL A 131 -14.73 13.99 -9.09
CA VAL A 131 -15.55 14.36 -10.27
C VAL A 131 -17.01 14.26 -9.90
N HIS A 132 -17.86 15.07 -10.56
CA HIS A 132 -19.31 15.01 -10.44
C HIS A 132 -19.91 14.58 -11.77
N ASP A 133 -20.68 13.50 -11.79
CA ASP A 133 -21.25 12.93 -13.02
C ASP A 133 -22.64 13.49 -13.38
N GLY A 134 -23.07 14.53 -12.69
CA GLY A 134 -24.42 15.12 -12.82
C GLY A 134 -25.41 14.56 -11.79
N VAL A 135 -25.11 13.45 -11.16
CA VAL A 135 -25.96 12.81 -10.13
C VAL A 135 -25.29 12.89 -8.75
N GLN A 136 -24.00 12.55 -8.68
CA GLN A 136 -23.26 12.54 -7.42
C GLN A 136 -21.75 12.80 -7.63
N ALA A 137 -21.10 13.28 -6.58
CA ALA A 137 -19.66 13.35 -6.52
C ALA A 137 -19.04 11.97 -6.26
N LYS A 138 -17.86 11.71 -6.81
CA LYS A 138 -17.12 10.46 -6.64
C LYS A 138 -15.62 10.66 -6.83
N ILE A 139 -14.81 9.73 -6.33
CA ILE A 139 -13.38 9.69 -6.60
C ILE A 139 -13.18 9.42 -8.11
N ALA A 140 -12.37 10.22 -8.79
CA ALA A 140 -12.13 10.06 -10.23
C ALA A 140 -11.36 8.77 -10.52
N ARG A 141 -10.24 8.55 -9.82
CA ARG A 141 -9.43 7.33 -9.89
C ARG A 141 -8.67 7.12 -8.57
N GLY A 142 -8.53 5.87 -8.16
CA GLY A 142 -7.84 5.47 -6.94
C GLY A 142 -6.33 5.43 -7.10
N VAL A 143 -5.68 6.59 -7.12
CA VAL A 143 -4.23 6.75 -7.27
C VAL A 143 -3.59 7.33 -6.02
N ASN A 144 -2.33 6.94 -5.76
CA ASN A 144 -1.46 7.53 -4.75
C ASN A 144 -0.50 8.54 -5.38
N SER A 145 0.31 9.20 -4.57
CA SER A 145 1.20 10.29 -5.03
C SER A 145 2.47 9.83 -5.76
N MET A 146 2.67 8.52 -5.94
CA MET A 146 3.88 7.99 -6.58
C MET A 146 4.00 8.44 -8.04
N GLN A 147 5.15 9.01 -8.41
CA GLN A 147 5.51 9.43 -9.75
C GLN A 147 6.74 8.67 -10.26
N THR A 148 7.74 8.53 -9.41
CA THR A 148 9.01 7.87 -9.73
C THR A 148 8.92 6.39 -9.36
N ILE A 149 8.98 5.51 -10.36
CA ILE A 149 8.98 4.07 -10.12
C ILE A 149 10.38 3.63 -9.70
N PRO A 150 10.57 3.10 -8.50
CA PRO A 150 11.87 2.64 -8.05
C PRO A 150 12.33 1.42 -8.85
N LYS A 151 13.64 1.17 -8.85
CA LYS A 151 14.20 -0.02 -9.52
C LYS A 151 13.54 -1.30 -8.97
N GLY A 152 12.95 -2.07 -9.88
CA GLY A 152 12.18 -3.29 -9.54
C GLY A 152 10.70 -3.03 -9.20
N GLY A 153 10.26 -1.77 -9.16
CA GLY A 153 8.85 -1.39 -9.04
C GLY A 153 8.08 -1.58 -10.34
N LYS A 154 6.76 -1.39 -10.25
CA LYS A 154 5.82 -1.47 -11.38
C LYS A 154 4.91 -0.26 -11.40
N GLU A 155 4.40 0.10 -12.58
CA GLU A 155 3.38 1.16 -12.75
C GLU A 155 2.14 0.93 -11.89
N ASP A 156 1.74 -0.32 -11.69
CA ASP A 156 0.58 -0.68 -10.85
C ASP A 156 0.68 -0.21 -9.41
N TRP A 157 1.90 0.06 -8.91
CA TRP A 157 2.12 0.58 -7.55
C TRP A 157 1.57 2.00 -7.35
N ARG A 158 1.21 2.68 -8.42
CA ARG A 158 0.50 3.96 -8.38
C ARG A 158 -0.97 3.81 -7.97
N LYS A 159 -1.52 2.59 -7.99
CA LYS A 159 -2.91 2.31 -7.64
C LYS A 159 -3.05 2.01 -6.14
N ILE A 160 -3.97 2.70 -5.48
CA ILE A 160 -4.27 2.49 -4.06
C ILE A 160 -4.59 1.03 -3.79
N LYS A 161 -5.45 0.39 -4.62
CA LYS A 161 -5.83 -1.02 -4.49
C LYS A 161 -4.64 -1.97 -4.44
N ILE A 162 -3.65 -1.77 -5.30
CA ILE A 162 -2.46 -2.63 -5.36
C ILE A 162 -1.61 -2.44 -4.09
N VAL A 163 -1.45 -1.19 -3.65
CA VAL A 163 -0.71 -0.89 -2.41
C VAL A 163 -1.42 -1.46 -1.18
N GLU A 164 -2.77 -1.42 -1.14
CA GLU A 164 -3.55 -2.05 -0.06
C GLU A 164 -3.26 -3.55 0.06
N ALA A 165 -3.25 -4.26 -1.05
CA ALA A 165 -2.92 -5.68 -1.05
C ALA A 165 -1.46 -5.96 -0.64
N MET A 166 -0.51 -5.14 -1.10
CA MET A 166 0.90 -5.22 -0.70
C MET A 166 1.07 -4.98 0.80
N ASP A 167 0.40 -3.97 1.33
CA ASP A 167 0.46 -3.58 2.73
C ASP A 167 -0.20 -4.65 3.63
N LEU A 168 -1.34 -5.22 3.21
CA LEU A 168 -2.00 -6.34 3.90
C LEU A 168 -1.06 -7.55 4.01
N ILE A 169 -0.42 -7.94 2.91
CA ILE A 169 0.52 -9.06 2.88
C ILE A 169 1.72 -8.77 3.80
N THR A 170 2.30 -7.57 3.69
CA THR A 170 3.44 -7.16 4.51
C THR A 170 3.09 -7.18 6.00
N TYR A 171 1.94 -6.63 6.37
CA TYR A 171 1.44 -6.62 7.74
C TYR A 171 1.26 -8.04 8.30
N TYR A 172 0.59 -8.91 7.53
CA TYR A 172 0.33 -10.29 7.96
C TYR A 172 1.63 -11.09 8.13
N LEU A 173 2.54 -11.03 7.16
CA LEU A 173 3.82 -11.73 7.23
C LEU A 173 4.63 -11.24 8.44
N ARG A 174 4.73 -9.92 8.64
CA ARG A 174 5.45 -9.35 9.77
C ARG A 174 4.86 -9.79 11.09
N THR A 175 3.57 -9.59 11.32
CA THR A 175 2.92 -9.90 12.60
C THR A 175 2.92 -11.39 12.90
N THR A 176 2.76 -12.25 11.89
CA THR A 176 2.84 -13.71 12.05
C THR A 176 4.26 -14.14 12.40
N ILE A 177 5.28 -13.61 11.72
CA ILE A 177 6.67 -13.94 12.03
C ILE A 177 7.04 -13.45 13.43
N GLU A 178 6.70 -12.22 13.78
CA GLU A 178 6.94 -11.65 15.12
C GLU A 178 6.20 -12.44 16.22
N GLY A 179 4.93 -12.76 15.99
CA GLY A 179 4.09 -13.41 16.98
C GLY A 179 4.35 -14.90 17.13
N GLU A 180 4.65 -15.64 16.05
CA GLU A 180 4.64 -17.09 16.06
C GLU A 180 6.02 -17.74 15.84
N TYR A 181 7.01 -17.05 15.25
CA TYR A 181 8.27 -17.68 14.88
C TYR A 181 9.48 -17.13 15.62
N ILE A 182 9.59 -15.83 15.86
CA ILE A 182 10.77 -15.22 16.48
C ILE A 182 10.98 -15.76 17.88
N GLY A 183 12.13 -16.43 18.10
CA GLY A 183 12.52 -16.99 19.39
C GLY A 183 11.80 -18.28 19.80
N LYS A 184 10.87 -18.80 18.98
CA LYS A 184 10.06 -19.98 19.31
C LYS A 184 10.55 -21.28 18.67
N TYR A 185 11.22 -21.19 17.52
CA TYR A 185 11.70 -22.36 16.78
C TYR A 185 13.20 -22.32 16.55
N PRO A 186 13.92 -23.44 16.63
CA PRO A 186 15.30 -23.52 16.19
C PRO A 186 15.39 -23.31 14.67
N ASN A 187 16.46 -22.64 14.22
CA ASN A 187 16.67 -22.35 12.80
C ASN A 187 17.21 -23.61 12.06
N THR A 188 16.33 -24.57 11.84
CA THR A 188 16.59 -25.76 11.04
C THR A 188 15.91 -25.62 9.67
N TYR A 189 16.37 -26.42 8.70
CA TYR A 189 15.73 -26.46 7.37
C TYR A 189 14.27 -26.86 7.45
N ASP A 190 13.92 -27.86 8.27
CA ASP A 190 12.53 -28.31 8.44
C ASP A 190 11.63 -27.19 8.98
N ASN A 191 12.11 -26.43 9.96
CA ASN A 191 11.35 -25.28 10.48
C ASN A 191 11.23 -24.14 9.47
N LYS A 192 12.24 -23.93 8.61
CA LYS A 192 12.10 -23.01 7.45
C LYS A 192 11.00 -23.49 6.49
N GLN A 193 10.90 -24.81 6.23
CA GLN A 193 9.85 -25.37 5.37
C GLN A 193 8.45 -25.25 6.01
N ILE A 194 8.32 -25.34 7.31
CA ILE A 194 7.06 -25.09 8.04
C ILE A 194 6.63 -23.62 7.83
N LEU A 195 7.56 -22.66 7.95
CA LEU A 195 7.26 -21.26 7.68
C LEU A 195 6.85 -21.04 6.21
N VAL A 196 7.57 -21.64 5.27
CA VAL A 196 7.23 -21.60 3.83
C VAL A 196 5.81 -22.11 3.58
N ALA A 197 5.44 -23.25 4.18
CA ALA A 197 4.10 -23.83 4.05
C ALA A 197 3.02 -22.92 4.66
N ALA A 198 3.29 -22.27 5.79
CA ALA A 198 2.37 -21.30 6.40
C ALA A 198 2.14 -20.09 5.49
N ILE A 199 3.20 -19.53 4.89
CA ILE A 199 3.10 -18.43 3.92
C ILE A 199 2.28 -18.85 2.69
N LEU A 200 2.55 -20.02 2.13
CA LEU A 200 1.79 -20.54 0.98
C LEU A 200 0.31 -20.75 1.31
N SER A 201 0.00 -21.26 2.50
CA SER A 201 -1.38 -21.42 2.95
C SER A 201 -2.12 -20.08 3.03
N TYR A 202 -1.45 -19.05 3.52
CA TYR A 202 -2.00 -17.68 3.53
C TYR A 202 -2.20 -17.13 2.12
N PHE A 203 -1.25 -17.32 1.21
CA PHE A 203 -1.41 -16.87 -0.17
C PHE A 203 -2.54 -17.59 -0.89
N GLN A 204 -2.72 -18.89 -0.68
CA GLN A 204 -3.87 -19.65 -1.19
C GLN A 204 -5.21 -19.15 -0.63
N TYR A 205 -5.22 -18.67 0.62
CA TYR A 205 -6.39 -17.97 1.16
C TYR A 205 -6.65 -16.67 0.39
N LEU A 206 -5.63 -15.84 0.15
CA LEU A 206 -5.76 -14.60 -0.63
C LEU A 206 -6.16 -14.84 -2.10
N GLU A 207 -5.74 -15.96 -2.69
CA GLU A 207 -6.18 -16.38 -4.02
C GLU A 207 -7.70 -16.69 -4.04
N ARG A 208 -8.21 -17.38 -3.02
CA ARG A 208 -9.65 -17.64 -2.89
C ARG A 208 -10.47 -16.38 -2.67
N GLU A 209 -9.92 -15.40 -1.95
CA GLU A 209 -10.55 -14.09 -1.73
C GLU A 209 -10.41 -13.14 -2.94
N GLY A 210 -9.77 -13.57 -4.03
CA GLY A 210 -9.59 -12.76 -5.24
C GLY A 210 -8.60 -11.59 -5.07
N VAL A 211 -7.73 -11.63 -4.07
CA VAL A 211 -6.65 -10.65 -3.87
C VAL A 211 -5.42 -11.01 -4.68
N LEU A 212 -5.07 -12.30 -4.73
CA LEU A 212 -3.99 -12.83 -5.56
C LEU A 212 -4.55 -13.67 -6.71
N ASN A 213 -3.82 -13.72 -7.83
CA ASN A 213 -4.18 -14.52 -8.98
C ASN A 213 -3.92 -16.01 -8.68
N PRO A 214 -4.92 -16.89 -8.87
CA PRO A 214 -4.79 -18.29 -8.52
C PRO A 214 -3.63 -18.99 -9.23
N GLY A 215 -2.80 -19.71 -8.45
CA GLY A 215 -1.69 -20.52 -8.95
C GLY A 215 -0.42 -19.73 -9.34
N GLU A 216 -0.40 -18.41 -9.11
CA GLU A 216 0.79 -17.58 -9.36
C GLU A 216 1.55 -17.21 -8.07
N SER A 217 1.17 -17.77 -6.93
CA SER A 217 1.82 -17.52 -5.65
C SER A 217 2.92 -18.53 -5.39
N PHE A 218 4.01 -18.07 -4.77
CA PHE A 218 5.11 -18.93 -4.35
C PHE A 218 5.70 -18.46 -3.01
N ALA A 219 6.29 -19.40 -2.29
CA ALA A 219 7.19 -19.13 -1.17
C ALA A 219 8.26 -20.24 -1.13
N GLU A 220 9.48 -19.87 -0.82
CA GLU A 220 10.62 -20.79 -0.74
C GLU A 220 11.72 -20.23 0.15
N VAL A 221 12.63 -21.07 0.61
CA VAL A 221 13.89 -20.60 1.21
C VAL A 221 14.70 -19.89 0.12
N ASP A 222 15.12 -18.66 0.37
CA ASP A 222 15.86 -17.85 -0.61
C ASP A 222 17.29 -18.36 -0.76
N TYR A 223 17.53 -19.12 -1.81
CA TYR A 223 18.84 -19.67 -2.12
C TYR A 223 19.88 -18.57 -2.33
N ASP A 224 19.56 -17.54 -3.10
CA ASP A 224 20.52 -16.51 -3.48
C ASP A 224 20.92 -15.66 -2.27
N ALA A 225 19.94 -15.28 -1.45
CA ALA A 225 20.20 -14.55 -0.21
C ALA A 225 21.05 -15.41 0.76
N GLN A 226 20.70 -16.68 0.93
CA GLN A 226 21.44 -17.60 1.82
C GLN A 226 22.85 -17.88 1.31
N TYR A 227 23.04 -18.11 0.01
CA TYR A 227 24.34 -18.28 -0.65
C TYR A 227 25.24 -17.05 -0.44
N ASN A 228 24.71 -15.86 -0.69
CA ASN A 228 25.47 -14.62 -0.53
C ASN A 228 25.85 -14.37 0.94
N TRP A 229 24.94 -14.67 1.87
CA TRP A 229 25.21 -14.56 3.30
C TRP A 229 26.32 -15.52 3.75
N LEU A 230 26.30 -16.78 3.30
CA LEU A 230 27.34 -17.77 3.61
C LEU A 230 28.72 -17.31 3.14
N ARG A 231 28.82 -16.84 1.90
CA ARG A 231 30.07 -16.28 1.36
C ARG A 231 30.56 -15.07 2.16
N ALA A 232 29.68 -14.16 2.50
CA ALA A 232 30.03 -12.97 3.28
C ALA A 232 30.50 -13.32 4.69
N ASN A 233 30.09 -14.49 5.23
CA ASN A 233 30.53 -15.01 6.53
C ASN A 233 31.68 -16.02 6.44
N GLY A 234 32.38 -16.07 5.30
CA GLY A 234 33.63 -16.84 5.15
C GLY A 234 33.44 -18.35 4.90
N VAL A 235 32.24 -18.79 4.55
CA VAL A 235 31.99 -20.19 4.21
C VAL A 235 32.40 -20.43 2.76
N ASP A 236 33.24 -21.46 2.52
CA ASP A 236 33.50 -21.93 1.19
C ASP A 236 32.30 -22.71 0.63
N VAL A 237 31.61 -22.09 -0.31
CA VAL A 237 30.40 -22.66 -0.94
C VAL A 237 30.70 -23.35 -2.29
N SER A 238 31.97 -23.36 -2.77
CA SER A 238 32.34 -23.84 -4.10
C SER A 238 32.06 -25.32 -4.32
N GLY A 239 32.10 -26.12 -3.25
CA GLY A 239 31.84 -27.57 -3.26
C GLY A 239 30.45 -27.97 -2.83
N LEU A 240 29.57 -27.02 -2.46
CA LEU A 240 28.26 -27.31 -1.91
C LEU A 240 27.20 -27.41 -3.03
N THR A 241 26.36 -28.43 -2.94
CA THR A 241 25.15 -28.51 -3.79
C THR A 241 24.11 -27.46 -3.37
N ARG A 242 23.14 -27.20 -4.26
CA ARG A 242 22.01 -26.29 -3.96
C ARG A 242 21.31 -26.69 -2.65
N GLN A 243 21.05 -27.99 -2.47
CA GLN A 243 20.36 -28.50 -1.28
C GLN A 243 21.19 -28.28 0.00
N GLN A 244 22.49 -28.54 -0.06
CA GLN A 244 23.39 -28.30 1.08
C GLN A 244 23.45 -26.82 1.47
N ILE A 245 23.38 -25.91 0.48
CA ILE A 245 23.30 -24.46 0.76
C ILE A 245 21.98 -24.13 1.47
N LEU A 246 20.84 -24.64 1.02
CA LEU A 246 19.53 -24.40 1.64
C LEU A 246 19.44 -24.96 3.08
N GLU A 247 20.10 -26.09 3.34
CA GLU A 247 20.14 -26.74 4.66
C GLU A 247 21.21 -26.15 5.60
N TYR A 248 22.11 -25.33 5.06
CA TYR A 248 23.24 -24.81 5.84
C TYR A 248 22.78 -23.95 7.01
N GLN A 249 23.52 -24.04 8.13
CA GLN A 249 23.24 -23.25 9.33
C GLN A 249 23.59 -21.77 9.11
N THR A 250 22.60 -20.92 9.29
CA THR A 250 22.72 -19.46 9.09
C THR A 250 22.59 -18.67 10.41
N GLY A 251 22.90 -19.30 11.54
CA GLY A 251 22.75 -18.69 12.85
C GLY A 251 21.29 -18.31 13.12
N THR A 252 21.02 -17.05 13.40
CA THR A 252 19.65 -16.53 13.63
C THR A 252 18.95 -16.05 12.35
N TRP A 253 19.65 -16.02 11.21
CA TRP A 253 19.12 -15.51 9.97
C TRP A 253 18.27 -16.55 9.23
N VAL A 254 17.09 -16.13 8.81
CA VAL A 254 16.18 -16.92 7.97
C VAL A 254 15.89 -16.12 6.71
N PHE A 255 16.17 -16.71 5.55
CA PHE A 255 15.99 -16.09 4.24
C PHE A 255 14.82 -16.77 3.53
N ILE A 256 13.73 -16.05 3.33
CA ILE A 256 12.55 -16.53 2.61
C ILE A 256 12.28 -15.59 1.44
N ARG A 257 12.03 -16.15 0.28
CA ARG A 257 11.53 -15.46 -0.89
C ARG A 257 10.09 -15.89 -1.16
N CYS A 258 9.20 -14.94 -1.25
CA CYS A 258 7.81 -15.22 -1.56
C CYS A 258 7.24 -14.15 -2.49
N GLY A 259 6.15 -14.46 -3.17
CA GLY A 259 5.48 -13.54 -4.07
C GLY A 259 4.22 -14.13 -4.67
N GLY A 260 3.48 -13.27 -5.35
CA GLY A 260 2.26 -13.59 -6.08
C GLY A 260 1.87 -12.42 -6.96
N ARG A 261 0.92 -12.63 -7.86
CA ARG A 261 0.37 -11.57 -8.68
C ARG A 261 -0.90 -11.04 -8.06
N ILE A 262 -0.90 -9.76 -7.67
CA ILE A 262 -2.10 -9.07 -7.16
C ILE A 262 -3.09 -8.88 -8.31
N VAL A 263 -4.37 -9.20 -8.08
CA VAL A 263 -5.46 -9.02 -9.04
C VAL A 263 -5.91 -7.56 -8.99
N ASP A 264 -5.94 -6.91 -10.15
CA ASP A 264 -6.42 -5.54 -10.28
C ASP A 264 -7.95 -5.47 -10.44
N ALA A 265 -8.54 -4.29 -10.27
CA ALA A 265 -9.95 -4.05 -10.55
C ALA A 265 -10.17 -3.77 -12.04
N MET A 266 -11.36 -4.05 -12.53
CA MET A 266 -11.80 -3.63 -13.86
C MET A 266 -12.14 -2.13 -13.81
N GLU A 267 -11.30 -1.28 -14.39
CA GLU A 267 -11.46 0.16 -14.37
C GLU A 267 -11.60 0.78 -15.76
N ASP A 268 -10.98 0.17 -16.77
CA ASP A 268 -10.97 0.67 -18.13
C ASP A 268 -11.69 -0.32 -19.06
N PHE A 269 -12.68 0.15 -19.82
CA PHE A 269 -13.52 -0.68 -20.69
C PHE A 269 -13.46 -0.22 -22.14
N GLU A 270 -13.17 -1.12 -23.08
CA GLU A 270 -13.40 -0.93 -24.50
C GLU A 270 -14.52 -1.88 -24.94
N VAL A 271 -15.67 -1.34 -25.32
CA VAL A 271 -16.83 -2.12 -25.76
C VAL A 271 -17.14 -1.81 -27.22
N ARG A 272 -17.14 -2.83 -28.07
CA ARG A 272 -17.52 -2.70 -29.48
C ARG A 272 -18.89 -3.32 -29.69
N PHE A 273 -19.86 -2.51 -30.05
CA PHE A 273 -21.19 -2.98 -30.43
C PHE A 273 -21.32 -2.99 -31.95
N ASN A 274 -21.59 -4.16 -32.53
CA ASN A 274 -21.88 -4.31 -33.97
C ASN A 274 -23.38 -4.52 -34.14
N ASN A 275 -24.04 -3.59 -34.86
CA ASN A 275 -25.41 -3.78 -35.30
C ASN A 275 -25.40 -4.72 -36.53
N LEU A 276 -26.03 -5.89 -36.40
CA LEU A 276 -26.13 -6.95 -37.45
C LEU A 276 -27.33 -6.73 -38.34
#